data_de7bdb72c9b1f0db87d02466a8dc949c
#
_entry.id   de7bdb72c9b1f0db87d02466a8dc949c
#
_cell.length_a   1.000
_cell.length_b   1.000
_cell.length_c   1.000
_cell.angle_alpha   90.00
_cell.angle_beta   90.00
_cell.angle_gamma   90.00
#
_symmetry.space_group_name_H-M   'P 1'
#
loop_
_entity.id
_entity.type
_entity.pdbx_description
1 polymer ?
#
loop_
_entity_poly.entity_id
_entity_poly.type
_entity_poly.pdbx_seq_one_letter_code
_entity_poly.pdbx_strand_id
1 'polypeptide(L)'
;SYVLDTALSVNILGTVCPDMVKFDVFRRVNTGGLPLNPQEIRNTLATSEVRNLLKNMSSCDEFMKATLGGVNDVRMGAQELCLRYIVINSYYNWEKHDFNQYYGLTKSMDKMVLLLNTYKKSELESILNEFRVIMLQAHMILQGYSFCKIGQKRINTALFTSWAVVLYNMN
;
A
#
# COMPACT_ATOMS: atom_id res chain seq x y z
N SER A 1 -8.99 42.18 0.00
CA SER A 1 -9.25 40.71 -0.01
C SER A 1 -8.05 40.04 0.62
N TYR A 2 -8.18 39.50 1.83
CA TYR A 2 -7.08 38.89 2.60
C TYR A 2 -6.37 37.74 1.91
N VAL A 3 -6.95 37.16 0.88
CA VAL A 3 -6.36 36.03 0.12
C VAL A 3 -5.26 36.50 -0.82
N LEU A 4 -5.37 37.72 -1.37
CA LEU A 4 -4.41 38.27 -2.34
C LEU A 4 -3.12 38.80 -1.67
N ASP A 5 -3.18 39.03 -0.38
CA ASP A 5 -2.03 39.58 0.38
C ASP A 5 -1.29 38.50 1.19
N THR A 6 -1.64 37.21 1.01
CA THR A 6 -1.00 36.10 1.72
C THR A 6 0.32 35.72 1.05
N ALA A 7 1.43 35.88 1.77
CA ALA A 7 2.73 35.40 1.32
C ALA A 7 2.80 33.86 1.41
N LEU A 8 3.08 33.19 0.30
CA LEU A 8 3.32 31.74 0.24
C LEU A 8 4.83 31.48 0.23
N SER A 9 5.29 30.69 1.20
CA SER A 9 6.65 30.17 1.18
C SER A 9 6.71 28.92 0.29
N VAL A 10 7.51 28.96 -0.77
CA VAL A 10 7.64 27.86 -1.73
C VAL A 10 9.04 27.27 -1.64
N ASN A 11 9.13 25.99 -1.33
CA ASN A 11 10.38 25.23 -1.38
C ASN A 11 10.37 24.32 -2.63
N ILE A 12 11.34 24.51 -3.51
CA ILE A 12 11.47 23.75 -4.75
C ILE A 12 12.55 22.69 -4.58
N LEU A 13 12.16 21.42 -4.75
CA LEU A 13 13.11 20.31 -4.83
C LEU A 13 13.60 20.19 -6.28
N GLY A 14 14.92 20.27 -6.47
CA GLY A 14 15.53 20.11 -7.78
C GLY A 14 15.36 18.71 -8.36
N THR A 15 15.46 18.58 -9.68
CA THR A 15 15.32 17.30 -10.42
C THR A 15 16.36 16.23 -10.02
N VAL A 16 17.50 16.65 -9.49
CA VAL A 16 18.61 15.78 -9.03
C VAL A 16 18.38 15.24 -7.62
N CYS A 17 17.29 15.66 -6.94
CA CYS A 17 16.99 15.20 -5.58
C CYS A 17 16.64 13.69 -5.60
N PRO A 18 17.34 12.83 -4.81
CA PRO A 18 17.00 11.43 -4.70
C PRO A 18 15.55 11.24 -4.25
N ASP A 19 14.84 10.29 -4.83
CA ASP A 19 13.41 10.10 -4.56
C ASP A 19 13.10 9.81 -3.08
N MET A 20 13.98 9.10 -2.38
CA MET A 20 13.81 8.87 -0.94
C MET A 20 13.85 10.16 -0.11
N VAL A 21 14.60 11.17 -0.56
CA VAL A 21 14.64 12.50 0.10
C VAL A 21 13.32 13.21 -0.04
N LYS A 22 12.59 13.00 -1.15
CA LYS A 22 11.25 13.57 -1.34
C LYS A 22 10.29 13.11 -0.24
N PHE A 23 10.30 11.82 0.13
CA PHE A 23 9.50 11.30 1.25
C PHE A 23 9.85 11.99 2.57
N ASP A 24 11.14 12.16 2.86
CA ASP A 24 11.58 12.78 4.10
C ASP A 24 11.22 14.27 4.17
N VAL A 25 11.36 14.99 3.06
CA VAL A 25 10.97 16.40 2.97
C VAL A 25 9.45 16.54 3.14
N PHE A 26 8.64 15.74 2.45
CA PHE A 26 7.20 15.76 2.60
C PHE A 26 6.75 15.47 4.05
N ARG A 27 7.39 14.52 4.72
CA ARG A 27 7.13 14.23 6.14
C ARG A 27 7.43 15.42 7.06
N ARG A 28 8.52 16.16 6.79
CA ARG A 28 8.95 17.31 7.60
C ARG A 28 8.11 18.56 7.36
N VAL A 29 7.77 18.83 6.10
CA VAL A 29 6.97 20.03 5.74
C VAL A 29 5.51 19.88 6.17
N ASN A 30 5.05 18.66 6.34
CA ASN A 30 3.66 18.32 6.67
C ASN A 30 3.29 18.59 8.14
N THR A 31 3.75 19.68 8.71
CA THR A 31 3.54 20.03 10.14
C THR A 31 2.48 21.12 10.35
N GLY A 32 1.94 21.71 9.29
CA GLY A 32 0.91 22.75 9.35
C GLY A 32 -0.48 22.23 9.03
N GLY A 33 -1.39 22.24 9.97
CA GLY A 33 -2.76 21.74 9.79
C GLY A 33 -2.95 20.26 10.14
N LEU A 34 -3.86 19.56 9.45
CA LEU A 34 -4.03 18.10 9.60
C LEU A 34 -2.89 17.39 8.86
N PRO A 35 -1.95 16.72 9.56
CA PRO A 35 -0.82 16.09 8.90
C PRO A 35 -1.27 14.91 8.04
N LEU A 36 -0.66 14.78 6.85
CA LEU A 36 -0.83 13.63 5.98
C LEU A 36 -0.28 12.37 6.67
N ASN A 37 -0.98 11.26 6.53
CA ASN A 37 -0.43 9.99 6.97
C ASN A 37 0.63 9.45 5.98
N PRO A 38 1.41 8.42 6.35
CA PRO A 38 2.45 7.87 5.46
C PRO A 38 1.91 7.40 4.11
N GLN A 39 0.68 6.87 4.04
CA GLN A 39 0.11 6.39 2.79
C GLN A 39 -0.34 7.54 1.88
N GLU A 40 -0.88 8.61 2.45
CA GLU A 40 -1.20 9.82 1.70
C GLU A 40 0.06 10.45 1.10
N ILE A 41 1.20 10.44 1.83
CA ILE A 41 2.50 10.88 1.31
C ILE A 41 2.95 9.98 0.14
N ARG A 42 2.86 8.65 0.28
CA ARG A 42 3.18 7.71 -0.81
C ARG A 42 2.33 7.95 -2.04
N ASN A 43 1.05 8.21 -1.85
CA ASN A 43 0.13 8.50 -2.95
C ASN A 43 0.51 9.76 -3.73
N THR A 44 1.08 10.79 -3.08
CA THR A 44 1.55 11.99 -3.79
C THR A 44 2.78 11.72 -4.68
N LEU A 45 3.60 10.74 -4.33
CA LEU A 45 4.84 10.38 -5.05
C LEU A 45 4.63 9.22 -6.04
N ALA A 46 3.47 8.56 -5.97
CA ALA A 46 3.08 7.53 -6.91
C ALA A 46 2.65 8.12 -8.27
N THR A 47 2.96 7.41 -9.36
CA THR A 47 2.40 7.73 -10.69
C THR A 47 0.89 7.50 -10.71
N SER A 48 0.20 8.02 -11.74
CA SER A 48 -1.23 7.77 -11.96
C SER A 48 -1.56 6.28 -12.03
N GLU A 49 -0.71 5.52 -12.70
CA GLU A 49 -0.84 4.07 -12.89
C GLU A 49 -0.76 3.33 -11.55
N VAL A 50 0.21 3.68 -10.71
CA VAL A 50 0.37 3.08 -9.37
C VAL A 50 -0.78 3.46 -8.43
N ARG A 51 -1.24 4.72 -8.48
CA ARG A 51 -2.44 5.13 -7.73
C ARG A 51 -3.68 4.35 -8.16
N ASN A 52 -3.85 4.15 -9.47
CA ASN A 52 -4.96 3.36 -10.01
C ASN A 52 -4.85 1.89 -9.61
N LEU A 53 -3.64 1.30 -9.63
CA LEU A 53 -3.42 -0.06 -9.15
C LEU A 53 -3.91 -0.21 -7.70
N LEU A 54 -3.40 0.59 -6.77
CA LEU A 54 -3.75 0.48 -5.35
C LEU A 54 -5.24 0.75 -5.10
N LYS A 55 -5.84 1.69 -5.82
CA LYS A 55 -7.28 1.96 -5.77
C LYS A 55 -8.08 0.75 -6.26
N ASN A 56 -7.70 0.15 -7.40
CA ASN A 56 -8.39 -1.01 -7.96
C ASN A 56 -8.25 -2.23 -7.06
N MET A 57 -7.06 -2.45 -6.47
CA MET A 57 -6.85 -3.52 -5.49
C MET A 57 -7.76 -3.35 -4.27
N SER A 58 -7.81 -2.14 -3.71
CA SER A 58 -8.59 -1.86 -2.49
C SER A 58 -10.12 -1.86 -2.70
N SER A 59 -10.58 -1.75 -3.95
CA SER A 59 -12.00 -1.68 -4.30
C SER A 59 -12.52 -2.88 -5.10
N CYS A 60 -11.68 -3.86 -5.45
CA CYS A 60 -12.15 -5.03 -6.18
C CYS A 60 -13.06 -5.93 -5.32
N ASP A 61 -13.99 -6.61 -5.97
CA ASP A 61 -14.98 -7.47 -5.32
C ASP A 61 -14.34 -8.58 -4.50
N GLU A 62 -13.25 -9.15 -4.97
CA GLU A 62 -12.53 -10.23 -4.32
C GLU A 62 -11.95 -9.77 -2.98
N PHE A 63 -11.34 -8.57 -2.94
CA PHE A 63 -10.85 -7.98 -1.70
C PHE A 63 -11.98 -7.64 -0.73
N MET A 64 -13.06 -7.06 -1.24
CA MET A 64 -14.25 -6.74 -0.43
C MET A 64 -14.87 -8.00 0.18
N LYS A 65 -14.96 -9.09 -0.58
CA LYS A 65 -15.44 -10.40 -0.08
C LYS A 65 -14.48 -11.00 0.94
N ALA A 66 -13.19 -11.02 0.65
CA ALA A 66 -12.17 -11.58 1.56
C ALA A 66 -12.07 -10.82 2.89
N THR A 67 -12.33 -9.52 2.88
CA THR A 67 -12.28 -8.68 4.08
C THR A 67 -13.65 -8.40 4.71
N LEU A 68 -14.75 -8.94 4.12
CA LEU A 68 -16.13 -8.67 4.52
C LEU A 68 -16.46 -7.16 4.58
N GLY A 69 -15.84 -6.35 3.74
CA GLY A 69 -15.96 -4.89 3.80
C GLY A 69 -15.38 -4.27 5.09
N GLY A 70 -14.63 -5.04 5.89
CA GLY A 70 -14.10 -4.63 7.19
C GLY A 70 -12.88 -3.69 7.12
N VAL A 71 -12.43 -3.31 5.93
CA VAL A 71 -11.35 -2.33 5.75
C VAL A 71 -11.93 -1.01 5.31
N ASN A 72 -11.80 -0.01 6.16
CA ASN A 72 -12.20 1.35 5.81
C ASN A 72 -11.05 2.04 5.06
N ASP A 73 -11.35 2.60 3.87
CA ASP A 73 -10.37 3.37 3.08
C ASP A 73 -10.31 4.86 3.47
N VAL A 74 -10.85 5.23 4.59
CA VAL A 74 -10.64 6.57 5.15
C VAL A 74 -9.13 6.79 5.26
N ARG A 75 -8.65 7.88 4.63
CA ARG A 75 -7.23 8.22 4.58
C ARG A 75 -6.34 7.11 3.97
N MET A 76 -6.87 6.39 2.95
CA MET A 76 -6.16 5.36 2.18
C MET A 76 -5.70 4.12 2.98
N GLY A 77 -6.43 3.76 4.04
CA GLY A 77 -6.08 2.61 4.88
C GLY A 77 -6.15 1.26 4.14
N ALA A 78 -7.14 1.08 3.26
CA ALA A 78 -7.24 -0.12 2.44
C ALA A 78 -6.13 -0.18 1.38
N GLN A 79 -5.78 0.95 0.77
CA GLN A 79 -4.67 1.04 -0.19
C GLN A 79 -3.32 0.78 0.49
N GLU A 80 -3.13 1.21 1.74
CA GLU A 80 -1.94 0.86 2.52
C GLU A 80 -1.85 -0.65 2.72
N LEU A 81 -2.97 -1.31 3.02
CA LEU A 81 -3.00 -2.76 3.20
C LEU A 81 -2.64 -3.51 1.91
N CYS A 82 -3.15 -3.05 0.76
CA CYS A 82 -2.77 -3.58 -0.55
C CYS A 82 -1.28 -3.38 -0.85
N LEU A 83 -0.71 -2.22 -0.53
CA LEU A 83 0.73 -1.99 -0.71
C LEU A 83 1.57 -2.88 0.21
N ARG A 84 1.13 -3.15 1.44
CA ARG A 84 1.79 -4.13 2.35
C ARG A 84 1.82 -5.52 1.74
N TYR A 85 0.71 -5.97 1.12
CA TYR A 85 0.66 -7.24 0.40
C TYR A 85 1.75 -7.30 -0.67
N ILE A 86 1.87 -6.29 -1.53
CA ILE A 86 2.89 -6.24 -2.59
C ILE A 86 4.29 -6.32 -1.97
N VAL A 87 4.57 -5.50 -0.95
CA VAL A 87 5.88 -5.45 -0.29
C VAL A 87 6.27 -6.80 0.29
N ILE A 88 5.40 -7.41 1.07
CA ILE A 88 5.73 -8.67 1.75
C ILE A 88 5.98 -9.78 0.73
N ASN A 89 5.11 -9.94 -0.27
CA ASN A 89 5.29 -10.96 -1.30
C ASN A 89 6.54 -10.73 -2.16
N SER A 90 6.92 -9.48 -2.40
CA SER A 90 8.12 -9.15 -3.17
C SER A 90 9.43 -9.38 -2.41
N TYR A 91 9.44 -9.23 -1.09
CA TYR A 91 10.67 -9.32 -0.29
C TYR A 91 10.82 -10.62 0.47
N TYR A 92 9.76 -11.41 0.67
CA TYR A 92 9.84 -12.67 1.37
C TYR A 92 10.42 -13.78 0.48
N ASN A 93 11.47 -14.44 0.98
CA ASN A 93 12.08 -15.60 0.34
C ASN A 93 11.63 -16.88 1.04
N TRP A 94 10.87 -17.71 0.35
CA TRP A 94 10.30 -18.94 0.90
C TRP A 94 11.33 -20.03 1.17
N GLU A 95 12.37 -20.13 0.33
CA GLU A 95 13.42 -21.16 0.51
C GLU A 95 14.23 -20.91 1.76
N LYS A 96 14.50 -19.63 2.06
CA LYS A 96 15.29 -19.21 3.22
C LYS A 96 14.45 -18.89 4.45
N HIS A 97 13.13 -18.84 4.33
CA HIS A 97 12.20 -18.37 5.37
C HIS A 97 12.58 -17.00 5.96
N ASP A 98 13.08 -16.10 5.11
CA ASP A 98 13.61 -14.80 5.51
C ASP A 98 13.25 -13.71 4.49
N PHE A 99 13.47 -12.46 4.85
CA PHE A 99 13.23 -11.31 4.00
C PHE A 99 14.49 -10.85 3.28
N ASN A 100 14.47 -10.85 1.96
CA ASN A 100 15.56 -10.27 1.16
C ASN A 100 15.49 -8.73 1.22
N GLN A 101 16.59 -8.08 1.61
CA GLN A 101 16.72 -6.61 1.59
C GLN A 101 15.57 -5.85 2.29
N TYR A 102 14.98 -6.43 3.33
CA TYR A 102 13.90 -5.80 4.07
C TYR A 102 14.46 -4.78 5.07
N TYR A 103 14.13 -3.52 4.87
CA TYR A 103 14.61 -2.38 5.68
C TYR A 103 13.59 -1.93 6.75
N GLY A 104 12.69 -2.80 7.13
CA GLY A 104 11.50 -2.47 7.90
C GLY A 104 10.34 -2.01 7.00
N LEU A 105 9.11 -2.25 7.46
CA LEU A 105 7.92 -2.13 6.63
C LEU A 105 7.76 -0.74 5.99
N THR A 106 7.93 0.33 6.76
CA THR A 106 7.73 1.71 6.26
C THR A 106 8.68 2.05 5.11
N LYS A 107 9.98 1.80 5.30
CA LYS A 107 10.98 2.07 4.25
C LYS A 107 10.81 1.17 3.04
N SER A 108 10.43 -0.09 3.25
CA SER A 108 10.17 -1.02 2.15
C SER A 108 8.95 -0.62 1.33
N MET A 109 7.90 -0.10 1.97
CA MET A 109 6.73 0.46 1.27
C MET A 109 7.08 1.71 0.46
N ASP A 110 7.92 2.61 1.00
CA ASP A 110 8.37 3.80 0.27
C ASP A 110 9.18 3.40 -0.98
N LYS A 111 10.13 2.47 -0.82
CA LYS A 111 10.92 1.93 -1.95
C LYS A 111 10.05 1.21 -2.97
N MET A 112 9.03 0.46 -2.51
CA MET A 112 8.13 -0.27 -3.40
C MET A 112 7.34 0.68 -4.29
N VAL A 113 6.83 1.80 -3.78
CA VAL A 113 6.13 2.80 -4.60
C VAL A 113 7.06 3.33 -5.69
N LEU A 114 8.32 3.65 -5.37
CA LEU A 114 9.29 4.11 -6.36
C LEU A 114 9.61 3.03 -7.41
N LEU A 115 9.70 1.77 -6.99
CA LEU A 115 9.90 0.65 -7.90
C LEU A 115 8.69 0.46 -8.82
N LEU A 116 7.47 0.46 -8.28
CA LEU A 116 6.24 0.34 -9.06
C LEU A 116 6.07 1.47 -10.07
N ASN A 117 6.58 2.68 -9.78
CA ASN A 117 6.58 3.81 -10.72
C ASN A 117 7.39 3.52 -12.00
N THR A 118 8.28 2.54 -11.98
CA THR A 118 9.09 2.12 -13.14
C THR A 118 8.44 0.99 -13.95
N TYR A 119 7.38 0.38 -13.42
CA TYR A 119 6.71 -0.75 -14.06
C TYR A 119 5.84 -0.31 -15.23
N LYS A 120 5.77 -1.17 -16.25
CA LYS A 120 4.84 -1.00 -17.36
C LYS A 120 3.42 -1.31 -16.90
N LYS A 121 2.45 -0.79 -17.61
CA LYS A 121 1.03 -1.02 -17.33
C LYS A 121 0.68 -2.52 -17.26
N SER A 122 1.23 -3.35 -18.16
CA SER A 122 1.01 -4.79 -18.15
C SER A 122 1.52 -5.50 -16.90
N GLU A 123 2.64 -5.02 -16.32
CA GLU A 123 3.20 -5.57 -15.08
C GLU A 123 2.31 -5.22 -13.89
N LEU A 124 1.80 -3.99 -13.84
CA LEU A 124 0.85 -3.55 -12.82
C LEU A 124 -0.49 -4.30 -12.92
N GLU A 125 -0.98 -4.57 -14.13
CA GLU A 125 -2.17 -5.39 -14.38
C GLU A 125 -1.96 -6.84 -13.92
N SER A 126 -0.77 -7.40 -14.10
CA SER A 126 -0.43 -8.74 -13.61
C SER A 126 -0.52 -8.81 -12.08
N ILE A 127 0.04 -7.81 -11.38
CA ILE A 127 -0.05 -7.70 -9.91
C ILE A 127 -1.52 -7.64 -9.44
N LEU A 128 -2.35 -6.86 -10.13
CA LEU A 128 -3.78 -6.77 -9.79
C LEU A 128 -4.49 -8.12 -9.97
N ASN A 129 -4.25 -8.81 -11.09
CA ASN A 129 -4.89 -10.09 -11.37
C ASN A 129 -4.47 -11.16 -10.37
N GLU A 130 -3.19 -11.25 -10.05
CA GLU A 130 -2.66 -12.14 -9.03
C GLU A 130 -3.28 -11.86 -7.65
N PHE A 131 -3.32 -10.60 -7.24
CA PHE A 131 -3.98 -10.18 -6.00
C PHE A 131 -5.45 -10.64 -5.94
N ARG A 132 -6.21 -10.49 -7.02
CA ARG A 132 -7.60 -10.93 -7.11
C ARG A 132 -7.75 -12.43 -6.87
N VAL A 133 -6.89 -13.23 -7.50
CA VAL A 133 -6.88 -14.70 -7.31
C VAL A 133 -6.64 -15.04 -5.84
N ILE A 134 -5.63 -14.43 -5.22
CA ILE A 134 -5.29 -14.66 -3.82
C ILE A 134 -6.43 -14.23 -2.87
N MET A 135 -7.08 -13.09 -3.14
CA MET A 135 -8.21 -12.64 -2.34
C MET A 135 -9.45 -13.56 -2.50
N LEU A 136 -9.69 -14.08 -3.69
CA LEU A 136 -10.74 -15.06 -3.92
C LEU A 136 -10.48 -16.34 -3.13
N GLN A 137 -9.26 -16.87 -3.16
CA GLN A 137 -8.87 -18.05 -2.37
C GLN A 137 -9.01 -17.78 -0.87
N ALA A 138 -8.57 -16.62 -0.38
CA ALA A 138 -8.76 -16.22 1.00
C ALA A 138 -10.24 -16.28 1.41
N HIS A 139 -11.11 -15.76 0.56
CA HIS A 139 -12.56 -15.82 0.80
C HIS A 139 -13.09 -17.26 0.85
N MET A 140 -12.65 -18.12 -0.07
CA MET A 140 -13.11 -19.52 -0.15
C MET A 140 -12.60 -20.36 1.01
N ILE A 141 -11.34 -20.22 1.41
CA ILE A 141 -10.69 -21.04 2.44
C ILE A 141 -11.11 -20.58 3.85
N LEU A 142 -11.15 -19.28 4.08
CA LEU A 142 -11.32 -18.69 5.41
C LEU A 142 -12.78 -18.30 5.72
N GLN A 143 -13.71 -18.50 4.78
CA GLN A 143 -15.17 -18.42 4.95
C GLN A 143 -15.63 -17.22 5.81
N GLY A 144 -15.16 -16.03 5.53
CA GLY A 144 -15.58 -14.82 6.22
C GLY A 144 -14.91 -14.54 7.57
N TYR A 145 -14.05 -15.44 8.06
CA TYR A 145 -13.12 -15.14 9.17
C TYR A 145 -11.75 -14.70 8.68
N SER A 146 -11.67 -14.39 7.40
CA SER A 146 -10.45 -13.93 6.75
C SER A 146 -9.92 -12.73 7.49
N PHE A 147 -8.70 -12.86 7.98
CA PHE A 147 -7.93 -11.74 8.53
C PHE A 147 -8.48 -11.09 9.80
N CYS A 148 -9.53 -11.64 10.43
CA CYS A 148 -10.08 -11.15 11.69
C CYS A 148 -9.65 -12.04 12.86
N LYS A 149 -9.55 -11.46 14.06
CA LYS A 149 -9.51 -12.26 15.27
C LYS A 149 -10.89 -12.85 15.55
N ILE A 150 -10.94 -14.02 16.18
CA ILE A 150 -12.18 -14.70 16.53
C ILE A 150 -13.11 -13.74 17.30
N GLY A 151 -14.35 -13.61 16.85
CA GLY A 151 -15.35 -12.71 17.43
C GLY A 151 -15.20 -11.22 17.07
N GLN A 152 -14.25 -10.85 16.22
CA GLN A 152 -14.06 -9.46 15.78
C GLN A 152 -14.35 -9.34 14.28
N LYS A 153 -14.95 -8.19 13.89
CA LYS A 153 -15.17 -7.84 12.48
C LYS A 153 -14.04 -6.98 11.87
N ARG A 154 -13.15 -6.44 12.74
CA ARG A 154 -12.08 -5.57 12.29
C ARG A 154 -10.92 -6.40 11.76
N ILE A 155 -10.45 -6.06 10.57
CA ILE A 155 -9.27 -6.69 9.97
C ILE A 155 -8.04 -6.49 10.86
N ASN A 156 -7.36 -7.59 11.15
CA ASN A 156 -6.05 -7.57 11.79
C ASN A 156 -4.97 -7.53 10.71
N THR A 157 -4.24 -6.44 10.65
CA THR A 157 -3.22 -6.20 9.62
C THR A 157 -2.13 -7.28 9.62
N ALA A 158 -1.75 -7.79 10.79
CA ALA A 158 -0.74 -8.86 10.88
C ALA A 158 -1.28 -10.17 10.29
N LEU A 159 -2.52 -10.56 10.62
CA LEU A 159 -3.17 -11.73 10.04
C LEU A 159 -3.31 -11.58 8.52
N PHE A 160 -3.74 -10.41 8.03
CA PHE A 160 -3.81 -10.16 6.59
C PHE A 160 -2.46 -10.38 5.93
N THR A 161 -1.41 -9.79 6.48
CA THR A 161 -0.06 -9.89 5.90
C THR A 161 0.43 -11.34 5.90
N SER A 162 0.29 -12.06 7.02
CA SER A 162 0.74 -13.45 7.13
C SER A 162 -0.03 -14.39 6.20
N TRP A 163 -1.36 -14.29 6.17
CA TRP A 163 -2.19 -15.13 5.30
C TRP A 163 -1.99 -14.82 3.81
N ALA A 164 -1.84 -13.55 3.45
CA ALA A 164 -1.58 -13.15 2.07
C ALA A 164 -0.29 -13.81 1.53
N VAL A 165 0.75 -13.89 2.36
CA VAL A 165 2.00 -14.56 2.02
C VAL A 165 1.81 -16.08 1.89
N VAL A 166 1.12 -16.72 2.82
CA VAL A 166 0.85 -18.17 2.76
C VAL A 166 0.07 -18.53 1.50
N LEU A 167 -1.03 -17.82 1.24
CA LEU A 167 -1.89 -18.09 0.08
C LEU A 167 -1.18 -17.81 -1.25
N TYR A 168 -0.32 -16.81 -1.31
CA TYR A 168 0.49 -16.50 -2.49
C TYR A 168 1.37 -17.68 -2.91
N ASN A 169 1.89 -18.43 -1.95
CA ASN A 169 2.81 -19.55 -2.20
C ASN A 169 2.14 -20.92 -2.30
N MET A 170 0.83 -20.97 -2.09
CA MET A 170 0.03 -22.18 -2.34
C MET A 170 -0.45 -22.25 -3.81
N ASN A 171 -0.22 -21.20 -4.60
CA ASN A 171 -0.48 -21.13 -6.05
C ASN A 171 0.75 -21.50 -6.86
#